data_296ac2f7476fef1e5043a64c56ae0d3e
#
_entry.id   296ac2f7476fef1e5043a64c56ae0d3e
#
_cell.length_a   1.000
_cell.length_b   1.000
_cell.length_c   1.000
_cell.angle_alpha   90.00
_cell.angle_beta   90.00
_cell.angle_gamma   90.00
#
_symmetry.space_group_name_H-M   'P 1'
#
loop_
_entity.id
_entity.type
_entity.pdbx_description
1 polymer ?
#
loop_
_entity_poly.entity_id
_entity_poly.type
_entity_poly.pdbx_seq_one_letter_code
_entity_poly.pdbx_strand_id
1 'polypeptide(L)'
;MEKVALILLSTLILSGCSSYGMQGNPAAVQAGAAIGGVLGAIVGDRAGGYNASQFGALAGTVAGAAVGNAVTTPRQDDGAEEEYDNYAPAYSGLHVTNLRFIDENRNHTIDAEEDSKLVFDVVNDGDTPAYNVTPINEEVTGMKHILISPAQQIAYMPVGNTIRYTATIRGGRRLKTGEAVFRVYTTESNGVMSRTHEFSLPTQKRKK
;
A
#
# COMPACT_ATOMS: atom_id res chain seq x y z
N MET A 1 12.72 -26.41 40.90
CA MET A 1 12.78 -26.96 39.53
C MET A 1 12.31 -25.95 38.51
N GLU A 2 11.34 -25.06 38.78
CA GLU A 2 10.92 -24.00 37.82
C GLU A 2 11.98 -22.97 37.45
N LYS A 3 12.85 -22.58 38.38
CA LYS A 3 13.89 -21.58 38.12
C LYS A 3 15.02 -22.08 37.21
N VAL A 4 15.28 -23.38 37.19
CA VAL A 4 16.31 -23.99 36.31
C VAL A 4 15.78 -24.12 34.88
N ALA A 5 14.48 -24.40 34.70
CA ALA A 5 13.87 -24.44 33.37
C ALA A 5 13.85 -23.06 32.68
N LEU A 6 13.65 -21.96 33.47
CA LEU A 6 13.66 -20.61 32.94
C LEU A 6 15.07 -20.15 32.49
N ILE A 7 16.09 -20.58 33.19
CA ILE A 7 17.52 -20.27 32.85
C ILE A 7 17.95 -21.06 31.61
N LEU A 8 17.52 -22.30 31.46
CA LEU A 8 17.79 -23.11 30.25
C LEU A 8 17.09 -22.57 29.01
N LEU A 9 15.90 -22.00 29.14
CA LEU A 9 15.18 -21.39 28.04
C LEU A 9 15.83 -20.06 27.61
N SER A 10 16.40 -19.29 28.58
CA SER A 10 17.08 -18.03 28.25
C SER A 10 18.42 -18.22 27.55
N THR A 11 19.13 -19.35 27.82
CA THR A 11 20.40 -19.64 27.15
C THR A 11 20.22 -20.20 25.72
N LEU A 12 19.06 -20.75 25.39
CA LEU A 12 18.78 -21.23 24.03
C LEU A 12 18.53 -20.12 23.03
N ILE A 13 18.10 -18.94 23.50
CA ILE A 13 17.79 -17.77 22.63
C ILE A 13 19.06 -17.00 22.24
N LEU A 14 20.14 -17.07 23.00
CA LEU A 14 21.40 -16.37 22.68
C LEU A 14 22.37 -17.13 21.78
N SER A 15 22.15 -18.42 21.53
CA SER A 15 23.01 -19.21 20.63
C SER A 15 22.54 -19.23 19.18
N GLY A 16 21.48 -18.47 18.83
CA GLY A 16 20.93 -18.35 17.48
C GLY A 16 21.59 -17.31 16.56
N CYS A 17 22.63 -16.61 17.01
CA CYS A 17 23.41 -15.73 16.13
C CYS A 17 24.63 -16.44 15.54
N SER A 18 24.46 -17.64 15.00
CA SER A 18 25.43 -18.17 14.06
C SER A 18 25.08 -17.61 12.68
N SER A 19 25.97 -16.84 12.12
CA SER A 19 25.97 -16.28 10.76
C SER A 19 25.95 -17.35 9.63
N TYR A 20 25.54 -18.55 9.95
CA TYR A 20 25.38 -19.67 9.02
C TYR A 20 24.03 -19.52 8.31
N GLY A 21 24.03 -18.95 7.11
CA GLY A 21 22.88 -18.93 6.23
C GLY A 21 22.35 -17.56 5.77
N MET A 22 22.94 -16.44 6.23
CA MET A 22 22.62 -15.13 5.68
C MET A 22 23.58 -14.80 4.53
N GLN A 23 23.22 -15.20 3.32
CA GLN A 23 24.01 -14.92 2.11
C GLN A 23 23.55 -13.64 1.40
N GLY A 24 22.51 -13.00 1.90
CA GLY A 24 21.97 -11.75 1.35
C GLY A 24 22.76 -10.52 1.80
N ASN A 25 22.42 -9.37 1.22
CA ASN A 25 23.04 -8.08 1.56
C ASN A 25 22.74 -7.72 3.04
N PRO A 26 23.78 -7.56 3.91
CA PRO A 26 23.58 -7.26 5.32
C PRO A 26 22.74 -5.98 5.59
N ALA A 27 22.88 -4.96 4.73
CA ALA A 27 22.12 -3.73 4.85
C ALA A 27 20.62 -3.95 4.60
N ALA A 28 20.26 -4.80 3.63
CA ALA A 28 18.89 -5.15 3.35
C ALA A 28 18.26 -6.02 4.47
N VAL A 29 19.04 -6.91 5.05
CA VAL A 29 18.62 -7.70 6.22
C VAL A 29 18.35 -6.80 7.42
N GLN A 30 19.25 -5.85 7.71
CA GLN A 30 19.06 -4.88 8.79
C GLN A 30 17.87 -3.95 8.55
N ALA A 31 17.70 -3.46 7.32
CA ALA A 31 16.55 -2.63 6.96
C ALA A 31 15.23 -3.38 7.11
N GLY A 32 15.18 -4.64 6.63
CA GLY A 32 14.03 -5.50 6.80
C GLY A 32 13.68 -5.76 8.27
N ALA A 33 14.70 -6.06 9.09
CA ALA A 33 14.53 -6.25 10.53
C ALA A 33 14.00 -4.98 11.23
N ALA A 34 14.55 -3.82 10.90
CA ALA A 34 14.11 -2.55 11.49
C ALA A 34 12.66 -2.23 11.15
N ILE A 35 12.29 -2.33 9.88
CA ILE A 35 10.91 -2.09 9.43
C ILE A 35 9.94 -3.11 10.03
N GLY A 36 10.30 -4.39 9.99
CA GLY A 36 9.47 -5.47 10.55
C GLY A 36 9.26 -5.33 12.05
N GLY A 37 10.32 -4.95 12.80
CA GLY A 37 10.24 -4.71 14.24
C GLY A 37 9.27 -3.59 14.61
N VAL A 38 9.33 -2.46 13.89
CA VAL A 38 8.42 -1.32 14.12
C VAL A 38 6.97 -1.70 13.82
N LEU A 39 6.72 -2.34 12.68
CA LEU A 39 5.37 -2.77 12.31
C LEU A 39 4.82 -3.81 13.29
N GLY A 40 5.66 -4.78 13.71
CA GLY A 40 5.27 -5.78 14.69
C GLY A 40 4.94 -5.18 16.05
N ALA A 41 5.67 -4.16 16.49
CA ALA A 41 5.39 -3.44 17.73
C ALA A 41 4.03 -2.73 17.68
N ILE A 42 3.71 -2.06 16.57
CA ILE A 42 2.44 -1.34 16.38
C ILE A 42 1.25 -2.31 16.40
N VAL A 43 1.38 -3.45 15.73
CA VAL A 43 0.32 -4.48 15.70
C VAL A 43 0.18 -5.12 17.08
N GLY A 44 1.29 -5.43 17.75
CA GLY A 44 1.28 -6.00 19.09
C GLY A 44 0.64 -5.08 20.12
N ASP A 45 0.92 -3.78 20.08
CA ASP A 45 0.35 -2.79 21.02
C ASP A 45 -1.19 -2.73 20.89
N ARG A 46 -1.70 -2.79 19.66
CA ARG A 46 -3.15 -2.82 19.41
C ARG A 46 -3.82 -4.11 19.87
N ALA A 47 -3.10 -5.24 19.87
CA ALA A 47 -3.62 -6.54 20.19
C ALA A 47 -3.61 -6.86 21.71
N GLY A 48 -2.64 -6.34 22.47
CA GLY A 48 -2.46 -6.74 23.86
C GLY A 48 -1.65 -5.77 24.73
N GLY A 49 -1.44 -4.53 24.30
CA GLY A 49 -0.71 -3.52 25.05
C GLY A 49 0.80 -3.77 25.09
N TYR A 50 1.49 -3.20 26.09
CA TYR A 50 2.95 -3.14 26.17
C TYR A 50 3.67 -4.50 26.02
N ASN A 51 3.17 -5.54 26.68
CA ASN A 51 3.79 -6.87 26.59
C ASN A 51 3.64 -7.49 25.19
N ALA A 52 2.48 -7.36 24.57
CA ALA A 52 2.25 -7.85 23.21
C ALA A 52 3.02 -7.04 22.16
N SER A 53 3.26 -5.75 22.40
CA SER A 53 4.14 -4.91 21.58
C SER A 53 5.58 -5.43 21.56
N GLN A 54 6.12 -5.84 22.70
CA GLN A 54 7.47 -6.43 22.78
C GLN A 54 7.59 -7.72 21.98
N PHE A 55 6.62 -8.62 22.09
CA PHE A 55 6.59 -9.86 21.31
C PHE A 55 6.37 -9.59 19.82
N GLY A 56 5.52 -8.64 19.49
CA GLY A 56 5.28 -8.21 18.11
C GLY A 56 6.54 -7.64 17.48
N ALA A 57 7.29 -6.80 18.21
CA ALA A 57 8.56 -6.27 17.73
C ALA A 57 9.59 -7.37 17.43
N LEU A 58 9.73 -8.34 18.34
CA LEU A 58 10.65 -9.47 18.14
C LEU A 58 10.25 -10.33 16.94
N ALA A 59 8.98 -10.70 16.84
CA ALA A 59 8.48 -11.49 15.72
C ALA A 59 8.64 -10.75 14.38
N GLY A 60 8.32 -9.46 14.36
CA GLY A 60 8.46 -8.61 13.18
C GLY A 60 9.92 -8.43 12.75
N THR A 61 10.84 -8.31 13.70
CA THR A 61 12.28 -8.21 13.42
C THR A 61 12.80 -9.47 12.73
N VAL A 62 12.43 -10.65 13.24
CA VAL A 62 12.86 -11.94 12.66
C VAL A 62 12.26 -12.13 11.27
N ALA A 63 10.95 -11.87 11.11
CA ALA A 63 10.28 -12.00 9.82
C ALA A 63 10.85 -11.00 8.79
N GLY A 64 11.08 -9.75 9.19
CA GLY A 64 11.65 -8.72 8.31
C GLY A 64 13.08 -9.04 7.90
N ALA A 65 13.93 -9.56 8.80
CA ALA A 65 15.27 -10.00 8.48
C ALA A 65 15.28 -11.18 7.49
N ALA A 66 14.35 -12.13 7.67
CA ALA A 66 14.21 -13.27 6.77
C ALA A 66 13.82 -12.83 5.35
N VAL A 67 12.90 -11.89 5.22
CA VAL A 67 12.51 -11.31 3.93
C VAL A 67 13.69 -10.56 3.32
N GLY A 68 14.38 -9.70 4.07
CA GLY A 68 15.55 -8.96 3.60
C GLY A 68 16.67 -9.89 3.12
N ASN A 69 16.90 -11.01 3.80
CA ASN A 69 17.86 -12.04 3.37
C ASN A 69 17.38 -12.76 2.10
N ALA A 70 16.12 -13.20 2.07
CA ALA A 70 15.57 -13.95 0.92
C ALA A 70 15.62 -13.16 -0.39
N VAL A 71 15.34 -11.84 -0.30
CA VAL A 71 15.34 -10.95 -1.48
C VAL A 71 16.76 -10.65 -1.99
N THR A 72 17.77 -10.70 -1.12
CA THR A 72 19.15 -10.31 -1.46
C THR A 72 20.15 -11.46 -1.50
N THR A 73 19.73 -12.69 -1.15
CA THR A 73 20.59 -13.87 -1.27
C THR A 73 20.80 -14.23 -2.74
N PRO A 74 22.04 -14.27 -3.24
CA PRO A 74 22.29 -14.77 -4.58
C PRO A 74 21.78 -16.22 -4.70
N ARG A 75 20.92 -16.50 -5.67
CA ARG A 75 20.60 -17.88 -6.01
C ARG A 75 21.88 -18.54 -6.54
N GLN A 76 22.28 -19.66 -5.95
CA GLN A 76 23.26 -20.53 -6.59
C GLN A 76 22.58 -21.21 -7.77
N ASP A 77 22.87 -20.70 -8.96
CA ASP A 77 22.43 -21.32 -10.20
C ASP A 77 23.32 -22.53 -10.49
N ASP A 78 22.71 -23.71 -10.48
CA ASP A 78 23.24 -24.86 -11.16
C ASP A 78 23.09 -24.65 -12.68
N GLY A 79 23.96 -23.82 -13.25
CA GLY A 79 24.32 -23.84 -14.67
C GLY A 79 23.22 -23.66 -15.72
N ALA A 80 22.12 -22.97 -15.42
CA ALA A 80 21.26 -22.40 -16.43
C ALA A 80 21.60 -20.90 -16.52
N GLU A 81 22.09 -20.44 -17.66
CA GLU A 81 22.16 -19.01 -17.98
C GLU A 81 20.72 -18.49 -18.05
N GLU A 82 20.14 -18.16 -16.89
CA GLU A 82 18.95 -17.33 -16.87
C GLU A 82 19.44 -15.90 -17.17
N GLU A 83 19.12 -15.47 -18.39
CA GLU A 83 19.16 -14.10 -18.84
C GLU A 83 18.51 -13.26 -17.73
N TYR A 84 19.32 -12.47 -17.01
CA TYR A 84 18.81 -11.48 -16.07
C TYR A 84 17.99 -10.50 -16.89
N ASP A 85 16.72 -10.83 -17.06
CA ASP A 85 15.72 -9.82 -17.41
C ASP A 85 15.88 -8.70 -16.39
N ASN A 86 16.45 -7.59 -16.85
CA ASN A 86 16.45 -6.33 -16.15
C ASN A 86 14.97 -6.01 -15.87
N TYR A 87 14.47 -6.49 -14.72
CA TYR A 87 13.20 -6.02 -14.20
C TYR A 87 13.36 -4.55 -13.82
N ALA A 88 13.44 -3.71 -14.84
CA ALA A 88 12.94 -2.36 -14.70
C ALA A 88 11.51 -2.54 -14.15
N PRO A 89 11.11 -1.83 -13.07
CA PRO A 89 9.76 -1.94 -12.57
C PRO A 89 8.84 -1.78 -13.77
N ALA A 90 8.04 -2.81 -14.06
CA ALA A 90 7.14 -2.79 -15.19
C ALA A 90 6.18 -1.63 -14.94
N TYR A 91 6.45 -0.49 -15.54
CA TYR A 91 5.52 0.62 -15.51
C TYR A 91 4.29 0.15 -16.29
N SER A 92 3.14 0.22 -15.64
CA SER A 92 1.88 0.04 -16.32
C SER A 92 1.83 0.97 -17.53
N GLY A 93 1.46 0.45 -18.68
CA GLY A 93 1.10 1.29 -19.84
C GLY A 93 -0.18 2.09 -19.59
N LEU A 94 -0.75 1.96 -18.39
CA LEU A 94 -1.93 2.70 -17.99
C LEU A 94 -1.55 4.02 -17.31
N HIS A 95 -2.32 5.05 -17.60
CA HIS A 95 -2.22 6.31 -16.87
C HIS A 95 -3.59 6.98 -16.70
N VAL A 96 -3.69 7.83 -15.71
CA VAL A 96 -4.87 8.62 -15.42
C VAL A 96 -4.70 10.01 -16.00
N THR A 97 -5.73 10.50 -16.69
CA THR A 97 -5.76 11.86 -17.26
C THR A 97 -7.10 12.53 -17.03
N ASN A 98 -7.20 13.81 -17.36
CA ASN A 98 -8.44 14.58 -17.33
C ASN A 98 -9.19 14.51 -16.00
N LEU A 99 -8.45 14.51 -14.88
CA LEU A 99 -9.00 14.46 -13.54
C LEU A 99 -9.82 15.71 -13.25
N ARG A 100 -11.09 15.54 -12.86
CA ARG A 100 -12.01 16.62 -12.54
C ARG A 100 -12.87 16.26 -11.34
N PHE A 101 -13.01 17.19 -10.42
CA PHE A 101 -13.97 17.14 -9.35
C PHE A 101 -15.22 17.94 -9.74
N ILE A 102 -16.39 17.35 -9.56
CA ILE A 102 -17.68 17.93 -9.91
C ILE A 102 -18.61 17.79 -8.70
N ASP A 103 -18.99 18.88 -8.13
CA ASP A 103 -19.91 19.03 -7.02
C ASP A 103 -21.21 19.70 -7.47
N GLU A 104 -22.27 19.54 -6.72
CA GLU A 104 -23.61 20.01 -7.08
C GLU A 104 -23.69 21.54 -7.06
N ASN A 105 -23.08 22.16 -6.05
CA ASN A 105 -23.13 23.61 -5.84
C ASN A 105 -21.97 24.36 -6.51
N ARG A 106 -21.00 23.66 -7.14
CA ARG A 106 -19.85 24.19 -7.88
C ARG A 106 -18.90 25.07 -7.05
N ASN A 107 -18.76 24.76 -5.76
CA ASN A 107 -17.84 25.47 -4.87
C ASN A 107 -16.47 24.78 -4.75
N HIS A 108 -16.26 23.64 -5.46
CA HIS A 108 -15.07 22.80 -5.43
C HIS A 108 -14.71 22.30 -4.02
N THR A 109 -15.72 22.03 -3.20
CA THR A 109 -15.60 21.60 -1.82
C THR A 109 -16.42 20.34 -1.60
N ILE A 110 -15.94 19.43 -0.80
CA ILE A 110 -16.75 18.30 -0.33
C ILE A 110 -17.59 18.80 0.84
N ASP A 111 -18.87 19.02 0.59
CA ASP A 111 -19.82 19.47 1.59
C ASP A 111 -20.48 18.30 2.33
N ALA A 112 -20.80 18.52 3.61
CA ALA A 112 -21.55 17.51 4.38
C ALA A 112 -22.95 17.29 3.79
N GLU A 113 -23.30 16.01 3.58
CA GLU A 113 -24.58 15.54 3.02
C GLU A 113 -24.75 15.82 1.52
N GLU A 114 -23.66 16.17 0.80
CA GLU A 114 -23.63 16.35 -0.65
C GLU A 114 -22.91 15.21 -1.34
N ASP A 115 -23.40 14.82 -2.53
CA ASP A 115 -22.75 13.89 -3.44
C ASP A 115 -21.95 14.65 -4.49
N SER A 116 -20.67 14.36 -4.58
CA SER A 116 -19.74 14.88 -5.58
C SER A 116 -19.23 13.75 -6.46
N LYS A 117 -18.70 14.09 -7.62
CA LYS A 117 -18.13 13.14 -8.55
C LYS A 117 -16.66 13.45 -8.82
N LEU A 118 -15.82 12.43 -8.77
CA LEU A 118 -14.49 12.48 -9.31
C LEU A 118 -14.49 11.77 -10.65
N VAL A 119 -14.23 12.50 -11.72
CA VAL A 119 -14.24 12.00 -13.11
C VAL A 119 -12.82 12.07 -13.65
N PHE A 120 -12.36 10.97 -14.24
CA PHE A 120 -11.07 10.91 -14.90
C PHE A 120 -11.09 9.88 -16.03
N ASP A 121 -10.14 10.00 -16.92
CA ASP A 121 -9.96 9.07 -18.02
C ASP A 121 -8.78 8.14 -17.68
N VAL A 122 -9.00 6.83 -17.81
CA VAL A 122 -7.96 5.80 -17.77
C VAL A 122 -7.56 5.52 -19.21
N VAL A 123 -6.29 5.66 -19.53
CA VAL A 123 -5.73 5.50 -20.87
C VAL A 123 -4.75 4.33 -20.85
N ASN A 124 -4.83 3.44 -21.83
CA ASN A 124 -3.80 2.44 -22.11
C ASN A 124 -2.99 2.90 -23.33
N ASP A 125 -1.87 3.51 -23.13
CA ASP A 125 -0.90 3.88 -24.18
C ASP A 125 0.35 2.98 -24.18
N GLY A 126 0.29 1.87 -23.44
CA GLY A 126 1.32 0.84 -23.46
C GLY A 126 1.29 0.00 -24.73
N ASP A 127 2.21 -0.94 -24.83
CA ASP A 127 2.38 -1.83 -25.98
C ASP A 127 1.53 -3.09 -25.90
N THR A 128 0.90 -3.35 -24.75
CA THR A 128 0.10 -4.54 -24.48
C THR A 128 -1.28 -4.21 -23.94
N PRO A 129 -2.28 -5.07 -24.19
CA PRO A 129 -3.58 -4.93 -23.54
C PRO A 129 -3.48 -5.14 -22.04
N ALA A 130 -4.26 -4.36 -21.27
CA ALA A 130 -4.36 -4.49 -19.82
C ALA A 130 -5.61 -5.29 -19.43
N TYR A 131 -5.49 -6.08 -18.36
CA TYR A 131 -6.55 -6.95 -17.85
C TYR A 131 -6.84 -6.66 -16.38
N ASN A 132 -8.13 -6.76 -16.02
CA ASN A 132 -8.60 -6.58 -14.65
C ASN A 132 -8.11 -5.26 -14.03
N VAL A 133 -8.17 -4.19 -14.82
CA VAL A 133 -7.74 -2.86 -14.40
C VAL A 133 -8.71 -2.32 -13.36
N THR A 134 -8.19 -1.96 -12.20
CA THR A 134 -8.98 -1.40 -11.10
C THR A 134 -8.56 0.03 -10.84
N PRO A 135 -9.37 1.03 -11.19
CA PRO A 135 -9.14 2.42 -10.82
C PRO A 135 -9.34 2.60 -9.32
N ILE A 136 -8.32 3.09 -8.64
CA ILE A 136 -8.33 3.32 -7.20
C ILE A 136 -8.45 4.81 -6.94
N ASN A 137 -9.35 5.16 -6.03
CA ASN A 137 -9.51 6.50 -5.49
C ASN A 137 -9.58 6.38 -3.97
N GLU A 138 -8.59 6.90 -3.28
CA GLU A 138 -8.48 6.81 -1.83
C GLU A 138 -8.22 8.16 -1.17
N GLU A 139 -8.78 8.36 0.00
CA GLU A 139 -8.52 9.49 0.88
C GLU A 139 -7.40 9.10 1.84
N VAL A 140 -6.33 9.91 1.92
CA VAL A 140 -5.10 9.55 2.63
C VAL A 140 -4.78 10.38 3.87
N THR A 141 -5.54 11.45 4.14
CA THR A 141 -5.37 12.26 5.36
C THR A 141 -6.04 11.64 6.60
N GLY A 142 -6.90 10.63 6.40
CA GLY A 142 -7.72 10.04 7.46
C GLY A 142 -8.88 10.92 7.88
N MET A 143 -9.37 11.80 7.00
CA MET A 143 -10.54 12.61 7.23
C MET A 143 -11.77 11.71 7.40
N LYS A 144 -12.36 11.74 8.59
CA LYS A 144 -13.53 10.91 8.89
C LYS A 144 -14.77 11.45 8.17
N HIS A 145 -15.65 10.52 7.81
CA HIS A 145 -16.95 10.82 7.18
C HIS A 145 -16.86 11.29 5.71
N ILE A 146 -15.80 10.91 5.01
CA ILE A 146 -15.78 10.90 3.56
C ILE A 146 -16.07 9.46 3.12
N LEU A 147 -17.06 9.30 2.26
CA LEU A 147 -17.48 8.02 1.69
C LEU A 147 -17.14 8.04 0.20
N ILE A 148 -16.41 7.04 -0.25
CA ILE A 148 -16.02 6.89 -1.66
C ILE A 148 -16.71 5.64 -2.19
N SER A 149 -17.29 5.72 -3.38
CA SER A 149 -17.90 4.55 -4.03
C SER A 149 -16.87 3.44 -4.24
N PRO A 150 -17.25 2.17 -4.09
CA PRO A 150 -16.37 1.05 -4.39
C PRO A 150 -15.81 1.13 -5.81
N ALA A 151 -14.55 0.75 -5.99
CA ALA A 151 -13.93 0.66 -7.29
C ALA A 151 -14.62 -0.42 -8.14
N GLN A 152 -14.84 -0.12 -9.42
CA GLN A 152 -15.34 -1.08 -10.41
C GLN A 152 -14.20 -1.49 -11.33
N GLN A 153 -14.01 -2.78 -11.46
CA GLN A 153 -12.96 -3.35 -12.29
C GLN A 153 -13.33 -3.30 -13.77
N ILE A 154 -12.38 -2.93 -14.61
CA ILE A 154 -12.43 -2.98 -16.05
C ILE A 154 -11.77 -4.29 -16.49
N ALA A 155 -12.54 -5.25 -17.00
CA ALA A 155 -12.05 -6.58 -17.29
C ALA A 155 -10.96 -6.61 -18.38
N TYR A 156 -11.08 -5.75 -19.40
CA TYR A 156 -10.17 -5.70 -20.53
C TYR A 156 -10.06 -4.31 -21.11
N MET A 157 -8.84 -3.86 -21.39
CA MET A 157 -8.55 -2.55 -21.95
C MET A 157 -7.50 -2.67 -23.07
N PRO A 158 -7.90 -2.58 -24.35
CA PRO A 158 -6.99 -2.67 -25.48
C PRO A 158 -5.96 -1.52 -25.48
N VAL A 159 -4.87 -1.73 -26.17
CA VAL A 159 -3.88 -0.67 -26.47
C VAL A 159 -4.56 0.48 -27.21
N GLY A 160 -4.21 1.70 -26.84
CA GLY A 160 -4.77 2.94 -27.42
C GLY A 160 -6.18 3.28 -26.95
N ASN A 161 -6.76 2.50 -26.02
CA ASN A 161 -8.12 2.74 -25.54
C ASN A 161 -8.15 3.69 -24.34
N THR A 162 -9.25 4.43 -24.25
CA THR A 162 -9.52 5.37 -23.14
C THR A 162 -10.91 5.06 -22.58
N ILE A 163 -10.99 4.91 -21.27
CA ILE A 163 -12.24 4.68 -20.55
C ILE A 163 -12.45 5.79 -19.53
N ARG A 164 -13.59 6.46 -19.60
CA ARG A 164 -13.99 7.44 -18.61
C ARG A 164 -14.53 6.74 -17.38
N TYR A 165 -13.92 7.03 -16.26
CA TYR A 165 -14.31 6.51 -14.95
C TYR A 165 -14.91 7.62 -14.09
N THR A 166 -15.91 7.25 -13.28
CA THR A 166 -16.55 8.16 -12.33
C THR A 166 -16.64 7.49 -10.98
N ALA A 167 -16.04 8.08 -9.98
CA ALA A 167 -16.22 7.73 -8.59
C ALA A 167 -17.14 8.76 -7.91
N THR A 168 -18.01 8.30 -7.04
CA THR A 168 -18.82 9.19 -6.19
C THR A 168 -18.11 9.40 -4.87
N ILE A 169 -18.01 10.66 -4.44
CA ILE A 169 -17.50 11.06 -3.15
C ILE A 169 -18.65 11.75 -2.40
N ARG A 170 -18.99 11.24 -1.21
CA ARG A 170 -20.05 11.81 -0.38
C ARG A 170 -19.49 12.30 0.93
N GLY A 171 -19.75 13.56 1.26
CA GLY A 171 -19.56 14.10 2.59
C GLY A 171 -20.64 13.58 3.55
N GLY A 172 -20.25 12.84 4.58
CA GLY A 172 -21.17 12.37 5.60
C GLY A 172 -21.64 13.52 6.52
N ARG A 173 -22.77 13.31 7.21
CA ARG A 173 -23.42 14.32 8.09
C ARG A 173 -22.48 14.90 9.15
N ARG A 174 -21.45 14.15 9.60
CA ARG A 174 -20.49 14.56 10.63
C ARG A 174 -19.16 15.02 10.05
N LEU A 175 -19.10 15.30 8.74
CA LEU A 175 -17.89 15.81 8.10
C LEU A 175 -17.45 17.09 8.80
N LYS A 176 -16.14 17.24 8.99
CA LYS A 176 -15.54 18.44 9.55
C LYS A 176 -15.02 19.34 8.44
N THR A 177 -14.97 20.64 8.72
CA THR A 177 -14.26 21.58 7.85
C THR A 177 -12.76 21.36 7.97
N GLY A 178 -12.08 21.32 6.83
CA GLY A 178 -10.65 21.08 6.70
C GLY A 178 -10.25 20.84 5.27
N GLU A 179 -9.23 20.02 5.08
CA GLU A 179 -8.71 19.63 3.77
C GLU A 179 -8.50 18.12 3.76
N ALA A 180 -8.89 17.47 2.68
CA ALA A 180 -8.68 16.04 2.44
C ALA A 180 -7.80 15.84 1.22
N VAL A 181 -6.79 15.00 1.34
CA VAL A 181 -5.88 14.61 0.25
C VAL A 181 -6.33 13.29 -0.33
N PHE A 182 -6.39 13.24 -1.65
CA PHE A 182 -6.79 12.07 -2.42
C PHE A 182 -5.64 11.58 -3.29
N ARG A 183 -5.61 10.27 -3.51
CA ARG A 183 -4.76 9.61 -4.49
C ARG A 183 -5.61 8.87 -5.49
N VAL A 184 -5.27 9.04 -6.77
CA VAL A 184 -5.90 8.33 -7.89
C VAL A 184 -4.82 7.63 -8.70
N TYR A 185 -5.00 6.35 -8.92
CA TYR A 185 -4.12 5.49 -9.71
C TYR A 185 -4.90 4.27 -10.21
N THR A 186 -4.29 3.46 -11.05
CA THR A 186 -4.85 2.17 -11.49
C THR A 186 -3.94 1.04 -11.06
N THR A 187 -4.53 -0.13 -10.80
CA THR A 187 -3.83 -1.40 -10.59
C THR A 187 -4.28 -2.41 -11.63
N GLU A 188 -3.37 -3.30 -12.02
CA GLU A 188 -3.64 -4.44 -12.89
C GLU A 188 -3.61 -5.75 -12.09
N SER A 189 -4.09 -6.85 -12.69
CA SER A 189 -4.11 -8.17 -12.04
C SER A 189 -2.73 -8.71 -11.66
N ASN A 190 -1.69 -8.27 -12.34
CA ASN A 190 -0.28 -8.60 -12.06
C ASN A 190 0.32 -7.77 -10.91
N GLY A 191 -0.46 -6.87 -10.29
CA GLY A 191 -0.02 -5.98 -9.23
C GLY A 191 0.75 -4.73 -9.70
N VAL A 192 0.89 -4.53 -11.00
CA VAL A 192 1.51 -3.33 -11.57
C VAL A 192 0.57 -2.14 -11.36
N MET A 193 1.15 -0.99 -10.99
CA MET A 193 0.42 0.23 -10.70
C MET A 193 0.80 1.33 -11.70
N SER A 194 -0.17 2.17 -12.04
CA SER A 194 0.10 3.42 -12.78
C SER A 194 0.77 4.45 -11.87
N ARG A 195 1.22 5.56 -12.47
CA ARG A 195 1.59 6.74 -11.69
C ARG A 195 0.42 7.22 -10.86
N THR A 196 0.71 7.63 -9.62
CA THR A 196 -0.28 8.18 -8.70
C THR A 196 -0.45 9.68 -8.92
N HIS A 197 -1.70 10.12 -9.02
CA HIS A 197 -2.06 11.53 -8.96
C HIS A 197 -2.54 11.87 -7.56
N GLU A 198 -1.89 12.82 -6.91
CA GLU A 198 -2.28 13.31 -5.60
C GLU A 198 -2.81 14.75 -5.71
N PHE A 199 -3.92 15.03 -5.05
CA PHE A 199 -4.54 16.35 -5.01
C PHE A 199 -5.32 16.53 -3.71
N SER A 200 -5.56 17.78 -3.32
CA SER A 200 -6.35 18.09 -2.14
C SER A 200 -7.67 18.75 -2.50
N LEU A 201 -8.68 18.51 -1.67
CA LEU A 201 -9.99 19.15 -1.75
C LEU A 201 -10.37 19.71 -0.36
N PRO A 202 -10.89 20.95 -0.31
CA PRO A 202 -11.45 21.45 0.92
C PRO A 202 -12.70 20.66 1.31
N THR A 203 -12.93 20.56 2.61
CA THR A 203 -14.12 19.92 3.17
C THR A 203 -14.89 20.93 4.01
N GLN A 204 -16.21 20.86 4.02
CA GLN A 204 -17.04 21.77 4.78
C GLN A 204 -18.09 21.01 5.59
N LYS A 205 -18.14 21.30 6.89
CA LYS A 205 -19.20 20.80 7.75
C LYS A 205 -20.55 21.40 7.37
N ARG A 206 -21.62 20.70 7.71
CA ARG A 206 -22.98 21.22 7.55
C ARG A 206 -23.14 22.60 8.21
N LYS A 207 -23.65 23.58 7.46
CA LYS A 207 -24.09 24.85 8.02
C LYS A 207 -25.34 24.59 8.91
N LYS A 208 -25.36 25.16 10.09
CA LYS A 208 -26.51 25.08 10.99
C LYS A 208 -27.63 25.95 10.45
#